data_d1d7cc73d01edf3d1d1ab9d4bf010260
#
_entry.id   d1d7cc73d01edf3d1d1ab9d4bf010260
#
_cell.length_a   1.000
_cell.length_b   1.000
_cell.length_c   1.000
_cell.angle_alpha   90.00
_cell.angle_beta   90.00
_cell.angle_gamma   90.00
#
_symmetry.space_group_name_H-M   'P 1'
#
loop_
_entity.id
_entity.type
_entity.pdbx_description
1 polymer ?
#
loop_
_entity_poly.entity_id
_entity_poly.type
_entity_poly.pdbx_seq_one_letter_code
_entity_poly.pdbx_strand_id
1 'polypeptide(L)'
;MNKIKVEGTVVELDGDEMTRIIWQFIKDSLILPYLDINLEYYDLGIEYRDKTDDQVTIDSAHAIQKHGVGVKCATITPDEARVEEFKLKKMWKSPNGTIRNILGGVIFREPIIIKNVPRLIPHWTKPIVIGRHAFGDQYRATDFKVPGPGKLTVTFTPTDGSKPMEFNVFDFPSSGVAMAMYNLDDSIRDFARASFNYGLIRKY
;
A
#
# COMPACT_ATOMS: atom_id res chain seq x y z
N MET A 1 -22.72 -10.01 29.54
CA MET A 1 -21.69 -11.03 29.28
C MET A 1 -20.35 -10.47 29.69
N ASN A 2 -19.48 -11.29 30.27
CA ASN A 2 -18.10 -10.84 30.50
C ASN A 2 -17.40 -10.71 29.14
N LYS A 3 -16.83 -9.56 28.88
CA LYS A 3 -16.06 -9.33 27.64
C LYS A 3 -14.76 -10.16 27.68
N ILE A 4 -14.34 -10.61 26.51
CA ILE A 4 -13.05 -11.28 26.34
C ILE A 4 -11.98 -10.20 26.33
N LYS A 5 -11.03 -10.27 27.27
CA LYS A 5 -9.90 -9.36 27.32
C LYS A 5 -8.95 -9.62 26.17
N VAL A 6 -8.64 -8.59 25.40
CA VAL A 6 -7.63 -8.61 24.35
C VAL A 6 -6.38 -7.92 24.87
N GLU A 7 -5.27 -8.62 24.88
CA GLU A 7 -3.99 -8.04 25.26
C GLU A 7 -3.37 -7.30 24.08
N GLY A 8 -2.79 -6.14 24.37
CA GLY A 8 -2.20 -5.28 23.37
C GLY A 8 -3.17 -4.22 22.85
N THR A 9 -2.66 -3.41 21.93
CA THR A 9 -3.40 -2.32 21.29
C THR A 9 -3.53 -2.63 19.81
N VAL A 10 -4.71 -2.45 19.25
CA VAL A 10 -4.94 -2.52 17.80
C VAL A 10 -5.03 -1.10 17.24
N VAL A 11 -4.24 -0.80 16.23
CA VAL A 11 -4.29 0.50 15.56
C VAL A 11 -5.48 0.51 14.62
N GLU A 12 -6.37 1.47 14.81
CA GLU A 12 -7.57 1.66 14.01
C GLU A 12 -7.35 2.81 13.03
N LEU A 13 -7.37 2.51 11.73
CA LEU A 13 -7.25 3.47 10.65
C LEU A 13 -8.61 3.62 9.98
N ASP A 14 -9.33 4.64 10.39
CA ASP A 14 -10.65 4.95 9.83
C ASP A 14 -10.52 5.46 8.38
N GLY A 15 -11.61 5.40 7.65
CA GLY A 15 -11.61 5.69 6.23
C GLY A 15 -12.61 6.76 5.81
N ASP A 16 -13.00 6.69 4.56
CA ASP A 16 -13.92 7.62 3.94
C ASP A 16 -15.29 7.00 3.68
N GLU A 17 -16.28 7.87 3.49
CA GLU A 17 -17.60 7.55 2.97
C GLU A 17 -18.29 6.39 3.72
N MET A 18 -18.84 5.44 2.95
CA MET A 18 -19.60 4.31 3.49
C MET A 18 -18.77 3.40 4.40
N THR A 19 -17.47 3.26 4.15
CA THR A 19 -16.62 2.36 4.95
C THR A 19 -16.46 2.84 6.39
N ARG A 20 -16.42 4.14 6.64
CA ARG A 20 -16.44 4.73 7.97
C ARG A 20 -17.73 4.35 8.74
N ILE A 21 -18.87 4.46 8.09
CA ILE A 21 -20.18 4.12 8.68
C ILE A 21 -20.27 2.61 8.98
N ILE A 22 -19.90 1.79 8.02
CA ILE A 22 -19.92 0.33 8.18
C ILE A 22 -18.95 -0.11 9.28
N TRP A 23 -17.76 0.48 9.34
CA TRP A 23 -16.79 0.16 10.37
C TRP A 23 -17.30 0.51 11.77
N GLN A 24 -17.98 1.64 11.92
CA GLN A 24 -18.61 1.97 13.20
C GLN A 24 -19.67 0.94 13.58
N PHE A 25 -20.53 0.50 12.65
CA PHE A 25 -21.51 -0.56 12.93
C PHE A 25 -20.83 -1.89 13.32
N ILE A 26 -19.72 -2.23 12.69
CA ILE A 26 -18.95 -3.43 13.05
C ILE A 26 -18.40 -3.31 14.48
N LYS A 27 -17.82 -2.17 14.83
CA LYS A 27 -17.34 -1.93 16.21
C LYS A 27 -18.47 -2.05 17.22
N ASP A 28 -19.56 -1.37 17.00
CA ASP A 28 -20.68 -1.28 17.97
C ASP A 28 -21.43 -2.60 18.12
N SER A 29 -21.53 -3.38 17.05
CA SER A 29 -22.35 -4.60 17.04
C SER A 29 -21.55 -5.90 17.22
N LEU A 30 -20.30 -5.95 16.74
CA LEU A 30 -19.53 -7.20 16.65
C LEU A 30 -18.23 -7.19 17.44
N ILE A 31 -17.70 -6.04 17.82
CA ILE A 31 -16.41 -5.93 18.50
C ILE A 31 -16.61 -5.51 19.96
N LEU A 32 -17.05 -4.29 20.18
CA LEU A 32 -17.11 -3.69 21.51
C LEU A 32 -18.07 -4.37 22.50
N PRO A 33 -19.17 -5.02 22.08
CA PRO A 33 -20.00 -5.78 23.01
C PRO A 33 -19.33 -7.02 23.58
N TYR A 34 -18.40 -7.61 22.84
CA TYR A 34 -17.78 -8.91 23.16
C TYR A 34 -16.33 -8.82 23.64
N LEU A 35 -15.62 -7.79 23.22
CA LEU A 35 -14.19 -7.62 23.50
C LEU A 35 -13.93 -6.42 24.40
N ASP A 36 -13.03 -6.61 25.34
CA ASP A 36 -12.35 -5.54 26.08
C ASP A 36 -11.00 -5.30 25.38
N ILE A 37 -11.01 -4.38 24.42
CA ILE A 37 -9.92 -4.11 23.47
C ILE A 37 -9.54 -2.64 23.50
N ASN A 38 -8.25 -2.37 23.48
CA ASN A 38 -7.72 -1.02 23.31
C ASN A 38 -7.51 -0.70 21.83
N LEU A 39 -8.15 0.36 21.33
CA LEU A 39 -8.04 0.85 19.95
C LEU A 39 -7.31 2.19 19.95
N GLU A 40 -6.19 2.27 19.22
CA GLU A 40 -5.51 3.54 18.96
C GLU A 40 -5.97 4.07 17.59
N TYR A 41 -6.77 5.15 17.64
CA TYR A 41 -7.52 5.67 16.50
C TYR A 41 -6.75 6.69 15.67
N TYR A 42 -6.79 6.52 14.34
CA TYR A 42 -6.29 7.46 13.34
C TYR A 42 -7.35 7.70 12.25
N ASP A 43 -7.69 8.96 12.03
CA ASP A 43 -8.59 9.36 10.94
C ASP A 43 -7.84 9.50 9.63
N LEU A 44 -8.01 8.55 8.70
CA LEU A 44 -7.45 8.60 7.37
C LEU A 44 -8.45 9.09 6.31
N GLY A 45 -9.53 9.74 6.73
CA GLY A 45 -10.43 10.43 5.81
C GLY A 45 -9.69 11.53 5.03
N ILE A 46 -10.10 11.73 3.78
CA ILE A 46 -9.39 12.61 2.84
C ILE A 46 -9.26 14.06 3.36
N GLU A 47 -10.28 14.57 4.04
CA GLU A 47 -10.27 15.92 4.60
C GLU A 47 -9.25 16.06 5.74
N TYR A 48 -9.16 15.07 6.63
CA TYR A 48 -8.20 15.11 7.74
C TYR A 48 -6.78 14.87 7.26
N ARG A 49 -6.60 14.03 6.26
CA ARG A 49 -5.30 13.85 5.58
C ARG A 49 -4.83 15.15 4.95
N ASP A 50 -5.73 15.87 4.25
CA ASP A 50 -5.41 17.18 3.66
C ASP A 50 -5.04 18.21 4.74
N LYS A 51 -5.79 18.23 5.84
CA LYS A 51 -5.53 19.13 6.99
C LYS A 51 -4.14 18.89 7.61
N THR A 52 -3.70 17.64 7.67
CA THR A 52 -2.42 17.23 8.30
C THR A 52 -1.28 17.07 7.29
N ASP A 53 -1.47 17.51 6.03
CA ASP A 53 -0.52 17.31 4.94
C ASP A 53 -0.09 15.83 4.79
N ASP A 54 -1.05 14.91 5.00
CA ASP A 54 -0.93 13.45 4.99
C ASP A 54 -0.02 12.87 6.11
N GLN A 55 0.37 13.68 7.10
CA GLN A 55 1.21 13.22 8.22
C GLN A 55 0.52 12.12 9.02
N VAL A 56 -0.80 12.19 9.18
CA VAL A 56 -1.59 11.14 9.87
C VAL A 56 -1.40 9.76 9.27
N THR A 57 -1.19 9.65 7.96
CA THR A 57 -0.92 8.36 7.28
C THR A 57 0.43 7.79 7.73
N ILE A 58 1.43 8.63 7.88
CA ILE A 58 2.77 8.25 8.35
C ILE A 58 2.73 7.84 9.82
N ASP A 59 2.08 8.65 10.65
CA ASP A 59 1.95 8.40 12.09
C ASP A 59 1.22 7.08 12.37
N SER A 60 0.15 6.80 11.64
CA SER A 60 -0.61 5.55 11.74
C SER A 60 0.24 4.33 11.36
N ALA A 61 1.09 4.44 10.34
CA ALA A 61 2.00 3.37 9.95
C ALA A 61 3.04 3.08 11.04
N HIS A 62 3.61 4.11 11.66
CA HIS A 62 4.53 3.95 12.80
C HIS A 62 3.84 3.37 14.03
N ALA A 63 2.59 3.74 14.28
CA ALA A 63 1.80 3.12 15.34
C ALA A 63 1.61 1.62 15.10
N ILE A 64 1.34 1.20 13.85
CA ILE A 64 1.26 -0.22 13.50
C ILE A 64 2.61 -0.93 13.72
N GLN A 65 3.74 -0.30 13.37
CA GLN A 65 5.07 -0.87 13.68
C GLN A 65 5.27 -1.09 15.17
N LYS A 66 4.83 -0.13 15.99
CA LYS A 66 4.94 -0.18 17.45
C LYS A 66 4.06 -1.28 18.06
N HIS A 67 2.81 -1.42 17.61
CA HIS A 67 1.84 -2.34 18.21
C HIS A 67 1.73 -3.69 17.49
N GLY A 68 2.29 -3.82 16.30
CA GLY A 68 2.34 -5.07 15.53
C GLY A 68 1.07 -5.41 14.77
N VAL A 69 -0.02 -4.65 14.94
CA VAL A 69 -1.30 -4.93 14.28
C VAL A 69 -2.10 -3.65 14.02
N GLY A 70 -2.76 -3.59 12.88
CA GLY A 70 -3.67 -2.51 12.54
C GLY A 70 -4.81 -2.97 11.63
N VAL A 71 -5.94 -2.29 11.73
CA VAL A 71 -7.11 -2.49 10.87
C VAL A 71 -7.35 -1.19 10.09
N LYS A 72 -7.41 -1.29 8.77
CA LYS A 72 -7.59 -0.12 7.91
C LYS A 72 -8.87 -0.20 7.10
N CYS A 73 -9.67 0.85 7.19
CA CYS A 73 -10.82 1.09 6.32
C CYS A 73 -10.39 1.56 4.93
N ALA A 74 -11.27 1.49 3.96
CA ALA A 74 -11.02 2.05 2.64
C ALA A 74 -10.93 3.58 2.70
N THR A 75 -10.02 4.14 1.90
CA THR A 75 -9.76 5.58 1.83
C THR A 75 -9.82 6.05 0.39
N ILE A 76 -10.22 7.29 0.20
CA ILE A 76 -10.19 7.95 -1.11
C ILE A 76 -8.73 8.16 -1.52
N THR A 77 -8.42 7.73 -2.76
CA THR A 77 -7.23 8.20 -3.48
C THR A 77 -7.73 9.22 -4.50
N PRO A 78 -7.48 10.51 -4.30
CA PRO A 78 -8.09 11.55 -5.12
C PRO A 78 -7.51 11.54 -6.55
N ASP A 79 -8.40 11.75 -7.51
CA ASP A 79 -8.12 12.21 -8.86
C ASP A 79 -8.42 13.72 -8.96
N GLU A 80 -8.31 14.30 -10.14
CA GLU A 80 -8.55 15.72 -10.36
C GLU A 80 -9.96 16.14 -9.92
N ALA A 81 -10.98 15.32 -10.19
CA ALA A 81 -12.36 15.60 -9.82
C ALA A 81 -12.54 15.61 -8.30
N ARG A 82 -11.93 14.66 -7.60
CA ARG A 82 -11.95 14.61 -6.14
C ARG A 82 -11.16 15.75 -5.49
N VAL A 83 -10.07 16.20 -6.10
CA VAL A 83 -9.32 17.39 -5.64
C VAL A 83 -10.21 18.62 -5.68
N GLU A 84 -10.99 18.80 -6.75
CA GLU A 84 -11.92 19.91 -6.89
C GLU A 84 -13.11 19.80 -5.91
N GLU A 85 -13.72 18.61 -5.82
CA GLU A 85 -14.87 18.32 -4.95
C GLU A 85 -14.57 18.63 -3.48
N PHE A 86 -13.45 18.13 -2.97
CA PHE A 86 -13.03 18.30 -1.58
C PHE A 86 -12.16 19.55 -1.35
N LYS A 87 -11.88 20.33 -2.38
CA LYS A 87 -11.01 21.53 -2.34
C LYS A 87 -9.65 21.24 -1.70
N LEU A 88 -9.03 20.12 -2.12
CA LEU A 88 -7.78 19.66 -1.54
C LEU A 88 -6.60 20.55 -1.96
N LYS A 89 -5.61 20.67 -1.08
CA LYS A 89 -4.36 21.39 -1.35
C LYS A 89 -3.59 20.83 -2.53
N LYS A 90 -3.68 19.51 -2.73
CA LYS A 90 -3.05 18.78 -3.85
C LYS A 90 -3.66 17.38 -4.02
N MET A 91 -3.31 16.72 -5.11
CA MET A 91 -3.67 15.33 -5.35
C MET A 91 -2.78 14.40 -4.50
N TRP A 92 -3.30 14.01 -3.33
CA TRP A 92 -2.60 13.14 -2.38
C TRP A 92 -2.38 11.74 -2.93
N LYS A 93 -1.22 11.14 -2.64
CA LYS A 93 -0.94 9.75 -2.99
C LYS A 93 -1.83 8.79 -2.18
N SER A 94 -1.94 7.55 -2.67
CA SER A 94 -2.68 6.51 -1.94
C SER A 94 -2.06 6.23 -0.57
N PRO A 95 -2.81 6.33 0.55
CA PRO A 95 -2.30 5.98 1.86
C PRO A 95 -1.87 4.52 1.94
N ASN A 96 -2.50 3.63 1.17
CA ASN A 96 -2.12 2.23 1.11
C ASN A 96 -0.66 2.03 0.66
N GLY A 97 -0.22 2.81 -0.32
CA GLY A 97 1.17 2.79 -0.79
C GLY A 97 2.12 3.28 0.30
N THR A 98 1.82 4.41 0.94
CA THR A 98 2.63 5.00 2.01
C THR A 98 2.78 4.04 3.20
N ILE A 99 1.66 3.50 3.71
CA ILE A 99 1.65 2.57 4.85
C ILE A 99 2.45 1.32 4.52
N ARG A 100 2.22 0.68 3.36
CA ARG A 100 2.94 -0.53 2.95
C ARG A 100 4.43 -0.31 2.81
N ASN A 101 4.85 0.83 2.28
CA ASN A 101 6.28 1.17 2.16
C ASN A 101 6.96 1.38 3.53
N ILE A 102 6.24 1.94 4.50
CA ILE A 102 6.77 2.14 5.87
C ILE A 102 6.84 0.81 6.62
N LEU A 103 5.79 -0.01 6.53
CA LEU A 103 5.73 -1.29 7.22
C LEU A 103 6.66 -2.33 6.58
N GLY A 104 6.94 -2.23 5.29
CA GLY A 104 7.54 -3.30 4.51
C GLY A 104 6.60 -4.50 4.38
N GLY A 105 7.10 -5.57 3.80
CA GLY A 105 6.37 -6.84 3.75
C GLY A 105 5.74 -7.16 2.41
N VAL A 106 5.07 -8.29 2.39
CA VAL A 106 4.53 -8.91 1.17
C VAL A 106 3.08 -9.32 1.41
N ILE A 107 2.27 -9.12 0.39
CA ILE A 107 0.87 -9.58 0.39
C ILE A 107 0.74 -10.72 -0.59
N PHE A 108 0.28 -11.87 -0.11
CA PHE A 108 -0.12 -12.98 -0.97
C PHE A 108 -1.64 -13.04 -1.04
N ARG A 109 -2.16 -12.93 -2.26
CA ARG A 109 -3.60 -13.05 -2.55
C ARG A 109 -3.88 -14.45 -3.06
N GLU A 110 -4.54 -15.24 -2.23
CA GLU A 110 -5.03 -16.56 -2.58
C GLU A 110 -6.42 -16.47 -3.21
N PRO A 111 -6.78 -17.39 -4.10
CA PRO A 111 -8.14 -17.47 -4.61
C PRO A 111 -9.10 -17.88 -3.49
N ILE A 112 -10.21 -17.18 -3.38
CA ILE A 112 -11.32 -17.54 -2.50
C ILE A 112 -12.27 -18.40 -3.32
N ILE A 113 -12.35 -19.69 -2.99
CA ILE A 113 -13.21 -20.65 -3.69
C ILE A 113 -14.43 -20.96 -2.83
N ILE A 114 -15.60 -20.59 -3.34
CA ILE A 114 -16.89 -20.84 -2.70
C ILE A 114 -17.55 -22.02 -3.41
N LYS A 115 -17.88 -23.05 -2.65
CA LYS A 115 -18.33 -24.35 -3.18
C LYS A 115 -19.52 -24.28 -4.14
N ASN A 116 -20.47 -23.40 -3.87
CA ASN A 116 -21.71 -23.24 -4.64
C ASN A 116 -21.72 -22.02 -5.57
N VAL A 117 -20.58 -21.36 -5.74
CA VAL A 117 -20.43 -20.24 -6.70
C VAL A 117 -19.55 -20.71 -7.85
N PRO A 118 -20.06 -20.75 -9.09
CA PRO A 118 -19.26 -21.13 -10.25
C PRO A 118 -18.09 -20.19 -10.47
N ARG A 119 -16.93 -20.75 -10.80
CA ARG A 119 -15.76 -19.97 -11.18
C ARG A 119 -15.95 -19.37 -12.57
N LEU A 120 -15.44 -18.15 -12.79
CA LEU A 120 -15.45 -17.50 -14.11
C LEU A 120 -14.72 -18.34 -15.18
N ILE A 121 -13.64 -19.02 -14.78
CA ILE A 121 -12.84 -19.87 -15.66
C ILE A 121 -12.83 -21.28 -15.09
N PRO A 122 -13.82 -22.13 -15.46
CA PRO A 122 -14.04 -23.46 -14.84
C PRO A 122 -12.87 -24.43 -14.97
N HIS A 123 -12.08 -24.32 -16.05
CA HIS A 123 -10.94 -25.22 -16.31
C HIS A 123 -9.66 -24.86 -15.54
N TRP A 124 -9.62 -23.73 -14.84
CA TRP A 124 -8.52 -23.43 -13.92
C TRP A 124 -8.72 -24.21 -12.61
N THR A 125 -8.07 -25.36 -12.52
CA THR A 125 -8.24 -26.29 -11.41
C THR A 125 -7.22 -26.13 -10.30
N LYS A 126 -6.10 -25.46 -10.59
CA LYS A 126 -5.04 -25.16 -9.61
C LYS A 126 -5.17 -23.72 -9.12
N PRO A 127 -4.84 -23.44 -7.85
CA PRO A 127 -4.84 -22.07 -7.33
C PRO A 127 -3.73 -21.26 -8.00
N ILE A 128 -4.05 -19.99 -8.29
CA ILE A 128 -3.06 -18.99 -8.72
C ILE A 128 -2.94 -17.98 -7.59
N VAL A 129 -1.76 -17.86 -7.03
CA VAL A 129 -1.47 -16.93 -5.94
C VAL A 129 -0.69 -15.74 -6.48
N ILE A 130 -1.15 -14.54 -6.13
CA ILE A 130 -0.49 -13.30 -6.53
C ILE A 130 0.28 -12.74 -5.33
N GLY A 131 1.60 -12.79 -5.42
CA GLY A 131 2.48 -12.08 -4.49
C GLY A 131 2.66 -10.62 -4.90
N ARG A 132 2.55 -9.70 -3.96
CA ARG A 132 2.76 -8.28 -4.19
C ARG A 132 3.92 -7.77 -3.36
N HIS A 133 4.93 -7.23 -4.03
CA HIS A 133 6.02 -6.49 -3.39
C HIS A 133 5.58 -5.04 -3.14
N ALA A 134 5.78 -4.54 -1.92
CA ALA A 134 5.24 -3.26 -1.49
C ALA A 134 6.29 -2.14 -1.42
N PHE A 135 7.37 -2.22 -2.17
CA PHE A 135 8.46 -1.26 -2.09
C PHE A 135 9.05 -0.93 -3.46
N GLY A 136 9.29 0.35 -3.74
CA GLY A 136 10.02 0.83 -4.92
C GLY A 136 9.39 0.51 -6.28
N ASP A 137 8.14 0.07 -6.28
CA ASP A 137 7.38 -0.33 -7.46
C ASP A 137 6.73 0.87 -8.18
N GLN A 138 5.79 0.58 -9.07
CA GLN A 138 5.06 1.60 -9.85
C GLN A 138 4.44 2.74 -9.01
N TYR A 139 4.16 2.51 -7.71
CA TYR A 139 3.61 3.55 -6.82
C TYR A 139 4.65 4.58 -6.36
N ARG A 140 5.93 4.26 -6.54
CA ARG A 140 7.07 5.14 -6.26
C ARG A 140 7.88 5.46 -7.51
N ALA A 141 7.44 5.02 -8.67
CA ALA A 141 8.07 5.34 -9.93
C ALA A 141 8.08 6.85 -10.19
N THR A 142 9.14 7.32 -10.83
CA THR A 142 9.19 8.64 -11.40
C THR A 142 8.88 8.52 -12.88
N ASP A 143 7.74 9.05 -13.32
CA ASP A 143 7.32 9.05 -14.70
C ASP A 143 7.14 10.47 -15.23
N PHE A 144 7.43 10.66 -16.51
CA PHE A 144 7.30 11.96 -17.15
C PHE A 144 7.12 11.84 -18.65
N LYS A 145 6.51 12.87 -19.22
CA LYS A 145 6.35 13.01 -20.68
C LYS A 145 7.66 13.51 -21.28
N VAL A 146 8.16 12.80 -22.28
CA VAL A 146 9.27 13.24 -23.13
C VAL A 146 8.71 14.13 -24.25
N PRO A 147 9.08 15.40 -24.35
CA PRO A 147 8.41 16.35 -25.24
C PRO A 147 8.78 16.21 -26.73
N GLY A 148 9.90 15.57 -27.06
CA GLY A 148 10.40 15.45 -28.42
C GLY A 148 11.67 14.63 -28.55
N PRO A 149 12.37 14.70 -29.69
CA PRO A 149 13.64 13.99 -29.88
C PRO A 149 14.68 14.35 -28.81
N GLY A 150 15.43 13.37 -28.34
CA GLY A 150 16.44 13.59 -27.32
C GLY A 150 16.96 12.31 -26.70
N LYS A 151 17.99 12.44 -25.89
CA LYS A 151 18.66 11.34 -25.22
C LYS A 151 18.21 11.25 -23.75
N LEU A 152 17.77 10.05 -23.36
CA LEU A 152 17.48 9.72 -21.96
C LEU A 152 18.69 9.03 -21.34
N THR A 153 19.20 9.60 -20.25
CA THR A 153 20.27 8.99 -19.45
C THR A 153 19.83 8.84 -18.00
N VAL A 154 20.38 7.84 -17.32
CA VAL A 154 20.27 7.69 -15.86
C VAL A 154 21.66 7.81 -15.26
N THR A 155 21.78 8.67 -14.27
CA THR A 155 23.04 8.91 -13.57
C THR A 155 22.90 8.50 -12.11
N PHE A 156 23.79 7.62 -11.64
CA PHE A 156 23.96 7.35 -10.22
C PHE A 156 25.16 8.11 -9.69
N THR A 157 24.93 8.95 -8.69
CA THR A 157 25.99 9.74 -8.05
C THR A 157 26.26 9.18 -6.65
N PRO A 158 27.40 8.52 -6.41
CA PRO A 158 27.76 8.03 -5.09
C PRO A 158 27.96 9.16 -4.07
N THR A 159 27.58 8.91 -2.81
CA THR A 159 27.75 9.86 -1.72
C THR A 159 29.15 9.86 -1.12
N ASP A 160 29.98 8.85 -1.43
CA ASP A 160 31.37 8.71 -0.97
C ASP A 160 32.39 9.52 -1.80
N GLY A 161 31.93 10.28 -2.81
CA GLY A 161 32.74 11.07 -3.71
C GLY A 161 33.39 10.29 -4.84
N SER A 162 33.07 9.00 -5.00
CA SER A 162 33.52 8.22 -6.15
C SER A 162 32.86 8.71 -7.45
N LYS A 163 33.43 8.29 -8.60
CA LYS A 163 32.98 8.76 -9.91
C LYS A 163 31.52 8.36 -10.18
N PRO A 164 30.68 9.32 -10.62
CA PRO A 164 29.32 9.02 -11.06
C PRO A 164 29.29 7.99 -12.19
N MET A 165 28.28 7.15 -12.18
CA MET A 165 27.97 6.21 -13.26
C MET A 165 26.82 6.74 -14.10
N GLU A 166 27.00 6.80 -15.42
CA GLU A 166 25.98 7.24 -16.35
C GLU A 166 25.64 6.12 -17.34
N PHE A 167 24.37 5.90 -17.56
CA PHE A 167 23.83 4.89 -18.47
C PHE A 167 22.95 5.56 -19.50
N ASN A 168 23.24 5.31 -20.81
CA ASN A 168 22.29 5.68 -21.85
C ASN A 168 21.13 4.68 -21.84
N VAL A 169 19.90 5.20 -21.65
CA VAL A 169 18.69 4.38 -21.61
C VAL A 169 18.07 4.27 -23.00
N PHE A 170 17.86 5.43 -23.66
CA PHE A 170 17.22 5.46 -24.95
C PHE A 170 17.45 6.80 -25.66
N ASP A 171 17.59 6.74 -27.00
CA ASP A 171 17.63 7.91 -27.86
C ASP A 171 16.26 8.08 -28.53
N PHE A 172 15.44 9.00 -28.03
CA PHE A 172 14.08 9.26 -28.52
C PHE A 172 14.12 9.94 -29.88
N PRO A 173 13.50 9.34 -30.93
CA PRO A 173 13.35 10.00 -32.23
C PRO A 173 12.18 10.98 -32.27
N SER A 174 11.27 10.92 -31.29
CA SER A 174 10.07 11.74 -31.18
C SER A 174 9.63 11.87 -29.72
N SER A 175 8.50 12.50 -29.47
CA SER A 175 7.89 12.54 -28.14
C SER A 175 7.49 11.14 -27.64
N GLY A 176 7.48 10.96 -26.34
CA GLY A 176 7.15 9.69 -25.70
C GLY A 176 6.93 9.83 -24.20
N VAL A 177 7.12 8.75 -23.47
CA VAL A 177 7.09 8.70 -22.02
C VAL A 177 8.32 7.95 -21.49
N ALA A 178 8.76 8.30 -20.30
CA ALA A 178 9.83 7.60 -19.60
C ALA A 178 9.42 7.33 -18.16
N MET A 179 9.96 6.24 -17.60
CA MET A 179 9.72 5.84 -16.22
C MET A 179 11.01 5.30 -15.60
N ALA A 180 11.26 5.67 -14.35
CA ALA A 180 12.34 5.11 -13.54
C ALA A 180 11.77 4.49 -12.27
N MET A 181 12.25 3.30 -11.91
CA MET A 181 11.94 2.59 -10.68
C MET A 181 13.21 2.21 -9.94
N TYR A 182 13.10 1.93 -8.66
CA TYR A 182 14.22 1.48 -7.82
C TYR A 182 13.77 0.43 -6.82
N ASN A 183 14.73 -0.30 -6.27
CA ASN A 183 14.51 -1.19 -5.14
C ASN A 183 15.76 -1.25 -4.26
N LEU A 184 15.62 -1.81 -3.06
CA LEU A 184 16.72 -2.07 -2.14
C LEU A 184 16.95 -3.58 -1.99
N ASP A 185 18.20 -3.98 -1.83
CA ASP A 185 18.59 -5.37 -1.66
C ASP A 185 17.87 -6.06 -0.52
N ASP A 186 17.72 -5.39 0.63
CA ASP A 186 17.03 -5.96 1.79
C ASP A 186 15.55 -6.19 1.49
N SER A 187 14.89 -5.25 0.81
CA SER A 187 13.49 -5.41 0.39
C SER A 187 13.32 -6.57 -0.61
N ILE A 188 14.27 -6.75 -1.53
CA ILE A 188 14.28 -7.87 -2.48
C ILE A 188 14.46 -9.20 -1.74
N ARG A 189 15.41 -9.27 -0.79
CA ARG A 189 15.65 -10.47 0.02
C ARG A 189 14.44 -10.85 0.87
N ASP A 190 13.76 -9.86 1.47
CA ASP A 190 12.58 -10.09 2.27
C ASP A 190 11.42 -10.61 1.43
N PHE A 191 11.22 -10.04 0.23
CA PHE A 191 10.22 -10.54 -0.71
C PHE A 191 10.51 -11.98 -1.16
N ALA A 192 11.75 -12.29 -1.48
CA ALA A 192 12.17 -13.64 -1.85
C ALA A 192 11.95 -14.63 -0.71
N ARG A 193 12.40 -14.30 0.51
CA ARG A 193 12.23 -15.13 1.70
C ARG A 193 10.75 -15.39 2.00
N ALA A 194 9.92 -14.34 1.98
CA ALA A 194 8.49 -14.47 2.19
C ALA A 194 7.84 -15.36 1.14
N SER A 195 8.22 -15.22 -0.13
CA SER A 195 7.69 -16.03 -1.25
C SER A 195 8.06 -17.50 -1.13
N PHE A 196 9.31 -17.80 -0.83
CA PHE A 196 9.75 -19.19 -0.62
C PHE A 196 9.10 -19.82 0.62
N ASN A 197 9.03 -19.10 1.74
CA ASN A 197 8.36 -19.59 2.94
C ASN A 197 6.88 -19.86 2.69
N TYR A 198 6.21 -18.96 1.96
CA TYR A 198 4.82 -19.17 1.57
C TYR A 198 4.65 -20.43 0.71
N GLY A 199 5.52 -20.63 -0.29
CA GLY A 199 5.52 -21.83 -1.13
C GLY A 199 5.70 -23.11 -0.30
N LEU A 200 6.65 -23.12 0.65
CA LEU A 200 6.88 -24.25 1.55
C LEU A 200 5.65 -24.56 2.43
N ILE A 201 5.03 -23.54 3.03
CA ILE A 201 3.83 -23.71 3.87
C ILE A 201 2.68 -24.27 3.05
N ARG A 202 2.52 -23.82 1.82
CA ARG A 202 1.44 -24.26 0.90
C ARG A 202 1.80 -25.53 0.14
N LYS A 203 3.06 -26.03 0.25
CA LYS A 203 3.55 -27.22 -0.47
C LYS A 203 3.47 -27.06 -2.00
N TYR A 204 3.86 -25.90 -2.48
CA TYR A 204 3.99 -25.58 -3.92
C TYR A 204 5.40 -25.88 -4.43
#